data_85696a6cb3759267c8a4e134c1d452a5
#
_entry.id   85696a6cb3759267c8a4e134c1d452a5
#
_cell.length_a   1.000
_cell.length_b   1.000
_cell.length_c   1.000
_cell.angle_alpha   90.00
_cell.angle_beta   90.00
_cell.angle_gamma   90.00
#
_symmetry.space_group_name_H-M   'P 1'
#
loop_
_entity.id
_entity.type
_entity.pdbx_description
1 polymer ?
#
loop_
_entity_poly.entity_id
_entity_poly.type
_entity_poly.pdbx_seq_one_letter_code
_entity_poly.pdbx_strand_id
1 'polypeptide(L)'
;MLALVGMPGSGKSTVGRQLARKLGVGFVDCDQVIEMRIGGTIKDFFASQGEAAFRDLETQVIDDMTRTACGVLATGGGAVLREANRQLLRERTHVIYLRVQPEEIYRR
;
A
#
# COMPACT_ATOMS: atom_id res chain seq x y z
N MET A 1 -12.13 -5.53 -4.04
CA MET A 1 -11.06 -4.59 -3.69
C MET A 1 -9.93 -4.69 -4.70
N LEU A 2 -9.40 -3.55 -5.10
CA LEU A 2 -8.22 -3.46 -5.94
C LEU A 2 -7.02 -3.09 -5.08
N ALA A 3 -5.91 -3.81 -5.21
CA ALA A 3 -4.69 -3.48 -4.50
C ALA A 3 -3.61 -3.05 -5.49
N LEU A 4 -3.02 -1.89 -5.25
CA LEU A 4 -1.93 -1.39 -6.07
C LEU A 4 -0.61 -1.69 -5.39
N VAL A 5 0.25 -2.41 -6.08
CA VAL A 5 1.60 -2.71 -5.63
C VAL A 5 2.60 -2.15 -6.63
N GLY A 6 3.82 -1.94 -6.20
CA GLY A 6 4.86 -1.42 -7.07
C GLY A 6 5.96 -0.73 -6.29
N MET A 7 6.98 -0.31 -6.98
CA MET A 7 8.14 0.32 -6.36
C MET A 7 7.80 1.72 -5.82
N PRO A 8 8.57 2.22 -4.84
CA PRO A 8 8.45 3.61 -4.43
C PRO A 8 8.60 4.54 -5.63
N GLY A 9 7.81 5.60 -5.69
CA GLY A 9 7.86 6.54 -6.79
C GLY A 9 7.11 6.12 -8.04
N SER A 10 6.38 5.00 -8.00
CA SER A 10 5.56 4.55 -9.13
C SER A 10 4.23 5.28 -9.26
N GLY A 11 3.88 6.14 -8.30
CA GLY A 11 2.64 6.88 -8.33
C GLY A 11 1.43 6.13 -7.80
N LYS A 12 1.62 5.12 -6.97
CA LYS A 12 0.54 4.28 -6.44
C LYS A 12 -0.58 5.09 -5.78
N SER A 13 -0.22 6.04 -4.93
CA SER A 13 -1.24 6.83 -4.22
C SER A 13 -2.02 7.71 -5.17
N THR A 14 -1.34 8.37 -6.13
CA THR A 14 -2.01 9.23 -7.10
C THR A 14 -2.94 8.43 -8.00
N VAL A 15 -2.45 7.34 -8.56
CA VAL A 15 -3.25 6.46 -9.43
C VAL A 15 -4.42 5.87 -8.63
N GLY A 16 -4.15 5.43 -7.40
CA GLY A 16 -5.18 4.82 -6.56
C GLY A 16 -6.32 5.77 -6.24
N ARG A 17 -6.00 7.03 -5.92
CA ARG A 17 -7.05 8.02 -5.64
C ARG A 17 -7.90 8.33 -6.85
N GLN A 18 -7.26 8.45 -8.02
CA GLN A 18 -7.97 8.70 -9.28
C GLN A 18 -8.88 7.52 -9.64
N LEU A 19 -8.37 6.32 -9.50
CA LEU A 19 -9.13 5.11 -9.79
C LEU A 19 -10.32 4.96 -8.86
N ALA A 20 -10.12 5.19 -7.56
CA ALA A 20 -11.19 5.12 -6.57
C ALA A 20 -12.29 6.14 -6.88
N ARG A 21 -11.90 7.35 -7.28
CA ARG A 21 -12.85 8.40 -7.65
C ARG A 21 -13.68 7.98 -8.87
N LYS A 22 -13.03 7.43 -9.88
CA LYS A 22 -13.74 6.97 -11.09
C LYS A 22 -14.71 5.84 -10.80
N LEU A 23 -14.35 4.94 -9.89
CA LEU A 23 -15.18 3.80 -9.55
C LEU A 23 -16.24 4.14 -8.50
N GLY A 24 -16.16 5.32 -7.88
CA GLY A 24 -17.09 5.70 -6.82
C GLY A 24 -16.90 4.91 -5.55
N VAL A 25 -15.66 4.51 -5.23
CA VAL A 25 -15.33 3.71 -4.05
C VAL A 25 -14.29 4.42 -3.20
N GLY A 26 -14.04 3.90 -1.99
CA GLY A 26 -13.05 4.46 -1.09
C GLY A 26 -11.62 4.18 -1.51
N PHE A 27 -10.70 4.95 -0.94
CA PHE A 27 -9.27 4.78 -1.13
C PHE A 27 -8.58 4.68 0.23
N VAL A 28 -7.66 3.73 0.37
CA VAL A 28 -6.85 3.53 1.58
C VAL A 28 -5.38 3.45 1.18
N ASP A 29 -4.54 4.20 1.87
CA ASP A 29 -3.09 4.13 1.74
C ASP A 29 -2.53 3.43 2.98
N CYS A 30 -1.90 2.28 2.80
CA CYS A 30 -1.37 1.49 3.91
C CYS A 30 -0.37 2.26 4.75
N ASP A 31 0.50 3.06 4.12
CA ASP A 31 1.50 3.82 4.86
C ASP A 31 0.85 4.87 5.77
N GLN A 32 -0.23 5.51 5.31
CA GLN A 32 -0.98 6.45 6.16
C GLN A 32 -1.62 5.74 7.35
N VAL A 33 -2.18 4.56 7.15
CA VAL A 33 -2.78 3.79 8.23
C VAL A 33 -1.71 3.41 9.26
N ILE A 34 -0.54 2.98 8.79
CA ILE A 34 0.57 2.64 9.67
C ILE A 34 0.96 3.86 10.52
N GLU A 35 1.13 5.02 9.90
CA GLU A 35 1.52 6.23 10.62
C GLU A 35 0.46 6.65 11.64
N MET A 36 -0.80 6.48 11.33
CA MET A 36 -1.86 6.73 12.31
C MET A 36 -1.76 5.80 13.52
N ARG A 37 -1.47 4.53 13.29
CA ARG A 37 -1.38 3.55 14.37
C ARG A 37 -0.17 3.75 15.28
N ILE A 38 0.96 4.18 14.71
CA ILE A 38 2.18 4.40 15.51
C ILE A 38 2.27 5.80 16.09
N GLY A 39 1.40 6.71 15.64
CA GLY A 39 1.39 8.08 16.16
C GLY A 39 2.61 8.90 15.75
N GLY A 40 3.23 8.58 14.61
CA GLY A 40 4.43 9.26 14.14
C GLY A 40 4.78 8.86 12.72
N THR A 41 6.00 9.12 12.30
CA THR A 41 6.44 8.81 10.95
C THR A 41 6.99 7.40 10.85
N ILE A 42 6.84 6.79 9.67
CA ILE A 42 7.44 5.49 9.38
C ILE A 42 8.95 5.55 9.53
N LYS A 43 9.57 6.65 9.08
CA LYS A 43 11.01 6.84 9.17
C LYS A 43 11.50 6.73 10.62
N ASP A 44 10.83 7.40 11.55
CA ASP A 44 11.21 7.37 12.96
C ASP A 44 10.97 6.00 13.57
N PHE A 45 9.86 5.35 13.24
CA PHE A 45 9.57 3.99 13.68
C PHE A 45 10.64 3.01 13.22
N PHE A 46 11.01 3.10 11.94
CA PHE A 46 12.03 2.24 11.34
C PHE A 46 13.37 2.41 12.04
N ALA A 47 13.75 3.65 12.36
CA ALA A 47 14.99 3.95 13.04
C ALA A 47 15.02 3.42 14.48
N SER A 48 13.89 3.48 15.20
CA SER A 48 13.82 3.09 16.60
C SER A 48 13.49 1.61 16.82
N GLN A 49 12.64 1.02 16.00
CA GLN A 49 12.14 -0.34 16.17
C GLN A 49 12.71 -1.35 15.19
N GLY A 50 13.28 -0.89 14.07
CA GLY A 50 13.89 -1.73 13.07
C GLY A 50 12.94 -2.24 12.00
N GLU A 51 13.53 -2.88 10.97
CA GLU A 51 12.78 -3.33 9.81
C GLU A 51 11.80 -4.45 10.14
N ALA A 52 12.21 -5.43 10.94
CA ALA A 52 11.35 -6.56 11.25
C ALA A 52 10.05 -6.12 11.92
N ALA A 53 10.15 -5.21 12.89
CA ALA A 53 8.96 -4.69 13.58
C ALA A 53 8.06 -3.92 12.61
N PHE A 54 8.64 -3.14 11.72
CA PHE A 54 7.88 -2.42 10.70
C PHE A 54 7.16 -3.40 9.77
N ARG A 55 7.84 -4.43 9.29
CA ARG A 55 7.23 -5.42 8.38
C ARG A 55 6.10 -6.18 9.05
N ASP A 56 6.22 -6.49 10.35
CA ASP A 56 5.12 -7.12 11.09
C ASP A 56 3.90 -6.22 11.15
N LEU A 57 4.11 -4.95 11.42
CA LEU A 57 3.02 -3.97 11.46
C LEU A 57 2.39 -3.79 10.08
N GLU A 58 3.18 -3.72 9.03
CA GLU A 58 2.70 -3.63 7.66
C GLU A 58 1.81 -4.83 7.30
N THR A 59 2.24 -6.04 7.66
CA THR A 59 1.44 -7.25 7.43
C THR A 59 0.11 -7.17 8.17
N GLN A 60 0.12 -6.71 9.40
CA GLN A 60 -1.10 -6.55 10.19
C GLN A 60 -2.06 -5.55 9.55
N VAL A 61 -1.54 -4.43 9.06
CA VAL A 61 -2.36 -3.41 8.39
C VAL A 61 -2.96 -3.97 7.11
N ILE A 62 -2.17 -4.68 6.30
CA ILE A 62 -2.68 -5.31 5.08
C ILE A 62 -3.79 -6.31 5.42
N ASP A 63 -3.58 -7.14 6.43
CA ASP A 63 -4.59 -8.11 6.87
C ASP A 63 -5.89 -7.39 7.26
N ASP A 64 -5.78 -6.37 8.10
CA ASP A 64 -6.95 -5.64 8.57
C ASP A 64 -7.69 -4.93 7.43
N MET A 65 -6.95 -4.23 6.57
CA MET A 65 -7.57 -3.45 5.49
C MET A 65 -8.20 -4.34 4.43
N THR A 66 -7.61 -5.49 4.13
CA THR A 66 -8.19 -6.42 3.16
C THR A 66 -9.42 -7.16 3.68
N ARG A 67 -9.63 -7.14 5.00
CA ARG A 67 -10.85 -7.72 5.58
C ARG A 67 -12.01 -6.73 5.61
N THR A 68 -11.73 -5.46 5.83
CA THR A 68 -12.76 -4.48 6.18
C THR A 68 -13.00 -3.42 5.13
N ALA A 69 -11.98 -3.04 4.38
CA ALA A 69 -12.10 -1.98 3.40
C ALA A 69 -12.63 -2.51 2.08
N CYS A 70 -13.40 -1.68 1.40
CA CYS A 70 -13.83 -1.92 0.02
C CYS A 70 -13.32 -0.79 -0.84
N GLY A 71 -12.79 -1.10 -2.02
CA GLY A 71 -12.35 -0.08 -2.94
C GLY A 71 -10.91 -0.27 -3.37
N VAL A 72 -10.09 0.78 -3.28
CA VAL A 72 -8.71 0.77 -3.75
C VAL A 72 -7.76 0.89 -2.57
N LEU A 73 -6.79 -0.02 -2.52
CA LEU A 73 -5.76 -0.06 -1.49
C LEU A 73 -4.40 0.17 -2.14
N ALA A 74 -3.66 1.19 -1.70
CA ALA A 74 -2.28 1.39 -2.12
C ALA A 74 -1.35 0.82 -1.03
N THR A 75 -0.43 -0.07 -1.43
CA THR A 75 0.52 -0.66 -0.51
C THR A 75 1.84 0.10 -0.51
N GLY A 76 2.66 -0.09 0.53
CA GLY A 76 4.01 0.45 0.56
C GLY A 76 4.92 -0.24 -0.44
N GLY A 77 6.04 0.41 -0.77
CA GLY A 77 6.97 -0.09 -1.77
C GLY A 77 7.57 -1.45 -1.46
N GLY A 78 7.72 -1.79 -0.19
CA GLY A 78 8.27 -3.07 0.24
C GLY A 78 7.24 -4.12 0.63
N ALA A 79 5.95 -3.86 0.41
CA ALA A 79 4.89 -4.77 0.86
C ALA A 79 5.01 -6.16 0.23
N VAL A 80 5.48 -6.23 -1.02
CA VAL A 80 5.59 -7.51 -1.75
C VAL A 80 6.82 -8.34 -1.36
N LEU A 81 7.65 -7.86 -0.47
CA LEU A 81 8.84 -8.61 -0.04
C LEU A 81 8.49 -9.82 0.82
N ARG A 82 7.38 -9.78 1.53
CA ARG A 82 6.93 -10.91 2.35
C ARG A 82 5.89 -11.75 1.62
N GLU A 83 6.10 -13.07 1.65
CA GLU A 83 5.14 -14.01 1.08
C GLU A 83 3.76 -13.91 1.75
N ALA A 84 3.72 -13.69 3.06
CA ALA A 84 2.45 -13.52 3.78
C ALA A 84 1.62 -12.37 3.20
N ASN A 85 2.27 -11.24 2.90
CA ASN A 85 1.57 -10.11 2.29
C ASN A 85 1.08 -10.43 0.89
N ARG A 86 1.93 -11.06 0.08
CA ARG A 86 1.56 -11.46 -1.28
C ARG A 86 0.36 -12.40 -1.27
N GLN A 87 0.33 -13.33 -0.33
CA GLN A 87 -0.76 -14.28 -0.22
C GLN A 87 -2.07 -13.58 0.16
N LEU A 88 -2.04 -12.70 1.16
CA LEU A 88 -3.23 -11.93 1.56
C LEU A 88 -3.78 -11.12 0.39
N LEU A 89 -2.91 -10.46 -0.35
CA LEU A 89 -3.32 -9.63 -1.47
C LEU A 89 -3.91 -10.47 -2.60
N ARG A 90 -3.28 -11.61 -2.94
CA ARG A 90 -3.79 -12.49 -3.99
C ARG A 90 -5.14 -13.09 -3.65
N GLU A 91 -5.35 -13.45 -2.39
CA GLU A 91 -6.57 -14.12 -1.97
C GLU A 91 -7.75 -13.17 -1.82
N ARG A 92 -7.49 -11.92 -1.46
CA ARG A 92 -8.54 -10.98 -1.04
C ARG A 92 -8.75 -9.81 -1.99
N THR A 93 -7.84 -9.60 -2.94
CA THR A 93 -7.89 -8.44 -3.84
C THR A 93 -7.57 -8.82 -5.27
N HIS A 94 -7.89 -7.91 -6.18
CA HIS A 94 -7.32 -7.93 -7.53
C HIS A 94 -6.08 -7.07 -7.50
N VAL A 95 -4.91 -7.68 -7.71
CA VAL A 95 -3.63 -6.99 -7.59
C VAL A 95 -3.25 -6.36 -8.93
N ILE A 96 -2.93 -5.07 -8.89
CA ILE A 96 -2.43 -4.31 -10.04
C ILE A 96 -1.00 -3.89 -9.74
N TYR A 97 -0.06 -4.28 -10.59
CA TYR A 97 1.34 -3.95 -10.42
C TYR A 97 1.70 -2.73 -11.27
N LEU A 98 2.13 -1.66 -10.61
CA LEU A 98 2.53 -0.43 -11.30
C LEU A 98 4.03 -0.43 -11.55
N ARG A 99 4.42 -0.36 -12.82
CA ARG A 99 5.82 -0.34 -13.26
C ARG A 99 6.20 0.96 -13.96
N VAL A 100 5.43 2.00 -13.72
CA VAL A 100 5.63 3.26 -14.44
C VAL A 100 6.89 3.96 -13.90
N GLN A 101 7.80 4.33 -14.80
CA GLN A 101 8.95 5.13 -14.45
C GLN A 101 8.54 6.60 -14.30
N PRO A 102 9.24 7.38 -13.43
CA PRO A 102 8.90 8.78 -13.27
C PRO A 102 8.87 9.59 -14.57
N GLU A 103 9.77 9.31 -15.49
CA GLU A 103 9.79 9.98 -16.79
C GLU A 103 8.53 9.70 -17.60
N GLU A 104 8.00 8.50 -17.50
CA GLU A 104 6.77 8.13 -18.21
C GLU A 104 5.56 8.85 -17.63
N ILE A 105 5.56 9.06 -16.31
CA ILE A 105 4.49 9.80 -15.64
C ILE A 105 4.45 11.23 -16.17
N TYR A 106 5.59 11.86 -16.33
CA TYR A 106 5.66 13.23 -16.81
C TYR A 106 5.23 13.41 -18.26
N ARG A 107 5.38 12.39 -19.07
CA ARG A 107 5.02 12.44 -20.48
C ARG A 107 3.54 12.27 -20.74
N ARG A 108 2.81 11.87 -19.74
CA ARG A 108 1.38 11.62 -19.83
C ARG A 108 0.59 12.66 -19.07
#